data_2be5a8573c7cb70041c12c3e4d7fec96
#
_entry.id   2be5a8573c7cb70041c12c3e4d7fec96
#
_cell.length_a   1.000
_cell.length_b   1.000
_cell.length_c   1.000
_cell.angle_alpha   90.00
_cell.angle_beta   90.00
_cell.angle_gamma   90.00
#
_symmetry.space_group_name_H-M   'P 1'
#
loop_
_entity.id
_entity.type
_entity.pdbx_description
1 polymer ?
#
loop_
_entity_poly.entity_id
_entity_poly.type
_entity_poly.pdbx_seq_one_letter_code
_entity_poly.pdbx_strand_id
1 'polypeptide(L)'
;MKAYIKAISYYLPERIMTNDELVSLFPEWSVEKVASKVGVDFRHLAASNETAGDMAEKAARKLFDEYHVNPKEIDFVMLDRKSVV
;
A
#
# COMPACT_ATOMS: atom_id res chain seq x y z
N MET A 1 -7.61 30.69 -2.77
CA MET A 1 -7.70 29.51 -1.90
C MET A 1 -6.35 28.80 -1.87
N LYS A 2 -5.90 28.44 -0.71
CA LYS A 2 -4.66 27.69 -0.56
C LYS A 2 -4.97 26.33 0.07
N ALA A 3 -4.27 25.32 -0.38
CA ALA A 3 -4.38 23.98 0.16
C ALA A 3 -2.98 23.43 0.48
N TYR A 4 -2.89 22.56 1.46
CA TYR A 4 -1.62 21.94 1.81
C TYR A 4 -1.88 20.54 2.34
N ILE A 5 -0.84 19.70 2.25
CA ILE A 5 -0.89 18.35 2.82
C ILE A 5 -0.53 18.46 4.29
N LYS A 6 -1.50 18.17 5.16
CA LYS A 6 -1.32 18.28 6.61
C LYS A 6 -0.56 17.06 7.18
N ALA A 7 -0.84 15.87 6.68
CA ALA A 7 -0.23 14.65 7.20
C ALA A 7 -0.26 13.55 6.15
N ILE A 8 0.70 12.66 6.21
CA ILE A 8 0.78 11.50 5.33
C ILE A 8 1.10 10.28 6.19
N SER A 9 0.41 9.18 5.96
CA SER A 9 0.74 7.90 6.56
C SER A 9 0.49 6.79 5.55
N TYR A 10 0.95 5.60 5.88
CA TYR A 10 0.78 4.45 5.00
C TYR A 10 0.68 3.17 5.82
N TYR A 11 0.17 2.13 5.18
CA TYR A 11 0.11 0.80 5.76
C TYR A 11 0.68 -0.20 4.77
N LEU A 12 1.54 -1.09 5.26
CA LEU A 12 2.08 -2.18 4.46
C LEU A 12 1.59 -3.50 5.07
N PRO A 13 0.98 -4.39 4.27
CA PRO A 13 0.62 -5.73 4.74
C PRO A 13 1.83 -6.48 5.31
N GLU A 14 1.58 -7.40 6.23
CA GLU A 14 2.66 -8.11 6.92
C GLU A 14 3.44 -9.07 6.02
N ARG A 15 2.75 -9.72 5.08
CA ARG A 15 3.39 -10.70 4.21
C ARG A 15 4.31 -10.02 3.22
N ILE A 16 5.55 -10.48 3.16
CA ILE A 16 6.54 -9.98 2.21
C ILE A 16 6.81 -11.06 1.17
N MET A 17 6.79 -10.67 -0.10
CA MET A 17 7.20 -11.52 -1.21
C MET A 17 8.47 -10.98 -1.81
N THR A 18 9.53 -11.80 -1.80
CA THR A 18 10.81 -11.45 -2.42
C THR A 18 10.77 -11.75 -3.92
N ASN A 19 11.77 -11.25 -4.65
CA ASN A 19 11.90 -11.55 -6.06
C ASN A 19 12.16 -13.05 -6.29
N ASP A 20 12.86 -13.72 -5.38
CA ASP A 20 13.07 -15.16 -5.47
C ASP A 20 11.74 -15.92 -5.45
N GLU A 21 10.84 -15.54 -4.54
CA GLU A 21 9.51 -16.17 -4.47
C GLU A 21 8.69 -15.88 -5.72
N LEU A 22 8.75 -14.65 -6.22
CA LEU A 22 8.03 -14.26 -7.42
C LEU A 22 8.47 -15.06 -8.63
N VAL A 23 9.79 -15.21 -8.81
CA VAL A 23 10.36 -15.93 -9.93
C VAL A 23 10.01 -17.43 -9.87
N SER A 24 9.88 -17.98 -8.66
CA SER A 24 9.47 -19.38 -8.52
C SER A 24 8.06 -19.63 -9.07
N LEU A 25 7.19 -18.62 -9.06
CA LEU A 25 5.84 -18.68 -9.60
C LEU A 25 5.81 -18.37 -11.11
N PHE A 26 6.79 -17.64 -11.60
CA PHE A 26 6.88 -17.21 -12.99
C PHE A 26 8.26 -17.55 -13.56
N PRO A 27 8.51 -18.82 -13.93
CA PRO A 27 9.86 -19.30 -14.32
C PRO A 27 10.48 -18.58 -15.51
N GLU A 28 9.69 -17.92 -16.35
CA GLU A 28 10.20 -17.16 -17.50
C GLU A 28 10.92 -15.86 -17.09
N TRP A 29 10.81 -15.47 -15.83
CA TRP A 29 11.50 -14.30 -15.28
C TRP A 29 12.72 -14.72 -14.46
N SER A 30 13.72 -13.86 -14.40
CA SER A 30 14.87 -14.02 -13.50
C SER A 30 14.84 -12.94 -12.43
N VAL A 31 15.55 -13.15 -11.32
CA VAL A 31 15.64 -12.18 -10.24
C VAL A 31 16.22 -10.85 -10.76
N GLU A 32 17.28 -10.93 -11.58
CA GLU A 32 17.90 -9.75 -12.15
C GLU A 32 16.95 -9.01 -13.09
N LYS A 33 16.18 -9.73 -13.87
CA LYS A 33 15.22 -9.14 -14.80
C LYS A 33 14.12 -8.41 -14.05
N VAL A 34 13.60 -9.00 -12.97
CA VAL A 34 12.58 -8.35 -12.13
C VAL A 34 13.15 -7.09 -11.50
N ALA A 35 14.33 -7.18 -10.91
CA ALA A 35 14.97 -6.04 -10.25
C ALA A 35 15.23 -4.89 -11.23
N SER A 36 15.72 -5.20 -12.44
CA SER A 36 16.06 -4.17 -13.42
C SER A 36 14.83 -3.57 -14.10
N LYS A 37 13.79 -4.37 -14.37
CA LYS A 37 12.61 -3.90 -15.10
C LYS A 37 11.54 -3.30 -14.19
N VAL A 38 11.36 -3.85 -13.01
CA VAL A 38 10.34 -3.39 -12.06
C VAL A 38 10.92 -2.41 -11.05
N GLY A 39 12.22 -2.55 -10.73
CA GLY A 39 12.90 -1.67 -9.78
C GLY A 39 12.50 -1.93 -8.34
N VAL A 40 12.03 -3.14 -8.03
CA VAL A 40 11.55 -3.51 -6.69
C VAL A 40 12.23 -4.81 -6.28
N ASP A 41 12.78 -4.85 -5.07
CA ASP A 41 13.47 -6.03 -4.55
C ASP A 41 12.50 -6.96 -3.81
N PHE A 42 11.51 -6.41 -3.17
CA PHE A 42 10.47 -7.16 -2.48
C PHE A 42 9.20 -6.31 -2.42
N ARG A 43 8.09 -6.95 -2.09
CA ARG A 43 6.79 -6.29 -1.99
C ARG A 43 5.99 -6.87 -0.85
N HIS A 44 5.06 -6.07 -0.33
CA HIS A 44 4.11 -6.52 0.68
C HIS A 44 2.82 -6.95 -0.01
N LEU A 45 2.28 -8.07 0.41
CA LEU A 45 1.05 -8.64 -0.16
C LEU A 45 -0.05 -8.65 0.88
N ALA A 46 -1.24 -8.25 0.45
CA ALA A 46 -2.43 -8.34 1.28
C ALA A 46 -2.74 -9.81 1.62
N ALA A 47 -3.26 -10.04 2.82
CA ALA A 47 -3.77 -11.36 3.20
C ALA A 47 -4.99 -11.69 2.33
N SER A 48 -5.35 -12.99 2.25
CA SER A 48 -6.46 -13.43 1.41
C SER A 48 -7.80 -12.78 1.78
N ASN A 49 -7.97 -12.37 3.04
CA ASN A 49 -9.17 -11.72 3.54
C ASN A 49 -9.00 -10.21 3.73
N GLU A 50 -7.91 -9.63 3.24
CA GLU A 50 -7.59 -8.21 3.42
C GLU A 50 -7.90 -7.46 2.12
N THR A 51 -8.87 -6.54 2.20
CA THR A 51 -9.30 -5.74 1.05
C THR A 51 -8.57 -4.39 0.99
N ALA A 52 -8.70 -3.70 -0.14
CA ALA A 52 -8.16 -2.34 -0.27
C ALA A 52 -8.79 -1.40 0.76
N GLY A 53 -10.09 -1.57 1.05
CA GLY A 53 -10.78 -0.80 2.08
C GLY A 53 -10.22 -1.06 3.48
N ASP A 54 -9.92 -2.33 3.79
CA ASP A 54 -9.30 -2.69 5.06
C ASP A 54 -7.93 -2.05 5.23
N MET A 55 -7.13 -2.06 4.17
CA MET A 55 -5.80 -1.46 4.20
C MET A 55 -5.87 0.05 4.33
N ALA A 56 -6.82 0.68 3.64
CA ALA A 56 -7.05 2.12 3.73
C ALA A 56 -7.49 2.52 5.15
N GLU A 57 -8.34 1.73 5.77
CA GLU A 57 -8.78 1.97 7.15
C GLU A 57 -7.59 1.91 8.12
N LYS A 58 -6.73 0.89 7.98
CA LYS A 58 -5.54 0.76 8.82
C LYS A 58 -4.59 1.94 8.64
N ALA A 59 -4.38 2.39 7.42
CA ALA A 59 -3.55 3.56 7.13
C ALA A 59 -4.16 4.83 7.74
N ALA A 60 -5.48 4.99 7.65
CA ALA A 60 -6.17 6.14 8.22
C ALA A 60 -6.09 6.17 9.74
N ARG A 61 -6.30 5.02 10.39
CA ARG A 61 -6.19 4.92 11.85
C ARG A 61 -4.78 5.25 12.32
N LYS A 62 -3.78 4.76 11.61
CA LYS A 62 -2.38 5.06 11.89
C LYS A 62 -2.10 6.56 11.76
N LEU A 63 -2.63 7.20 10.73
CA LEU A 63 -2.47 8.64 10.51
C LEU A 63 -3.10 9.43 11.66
N PHE A 64 -4.31 9.07 12.08
CA PHE A 64 -4.99 9.76 13.18
C PHE A 64 -4.19 9.66 14.47
N ASP A 65 -3.64 8.47 14.75
CA ASP A 65 -2.85 8.24 15.97
C ASP A 65 -1.51 8.97 15.92
N GLU A 66 -0.79 8.89 14.81
CA GLU A 66 0.55 9.48 14.67
C GLU A 66 0.52 11.01 14.72
N TYR A 67 -0.50 11.61 14.12
CA TYR A 67 -0.58 13.05 13.98
C TYR A 67 -1.65 13.69 14.86
N HIS A 68 -2.28 12.91 15.71
CA HIS A 68 -3.33 13.37 16.63
C HIS A 68 -4.45 14.11 15.90
N VAL A 69 -4.83 13.61 14.72
CA VAL A 69 -5.93 14.17 13.95
C VAL A 69 -7.25 13.62 14.50
N ASN A 70 -8.20 14.53 14.76
CA ASN A 70 -9.53 14.13 15.19
C ASN A 70 -10.36 13.76 13.95
N PRO A 71 -10.86 12.50 13.86
CA PRO A 71 -11.67 12.08 12.72
C PRO A 71 -12.90 12.97 12.48
N LYS A 72 -13.45 13.59 13.53
CA LYS A 72 -14.60 14.47 13.42
C LYS A 72 -14.30 15.76 12.66
N GLU A 73 -13.04 16.10 12.47
CA GLU A 73 -12.63 17.28 11.70
C GLU A 73 -12.58 16.99 10.21
N ILE A 74 -12.78 15.73 9.80
CA ILE A 74 -12.73 15.34 8.40
C ILE A 74 -14.08 15.64 7.75
N ASP A 75 -14.09 16.48 6.72
CA ASP A 75 -15.28 16.86 5.99
C ASP A 75 -15.54 15.99 4.78
N PHE A 76 -14.48 15.40 4.21
CA PHE A 76 -14.57 14.66 2.97
C PHE A 76 -13.55 13.52 2.94
N VAL A 77 -13.97 12.37 2.47
CA VAL A 77 -13.09 11.20 2.33
C VAL A 77 -13.11 10.75 0.88
N MET A 78 -11.93 10.57 0.30
CA MET A 78 -11.79 10.03 -1.03
C MET A 78 -10.93 8.77 -0.98
N LEU A 79 -11.51 7.65 -1.38
CA LEU A 79 -10.80 6.39 -1.49
C LEU A 79 -10.53 6.12 -2.96
N ASP A 80 -9.25 6.13 -3.32
CA ASP A 80 -8.83 5.78 -4.67
C ASP A 80 -8.21 4.39 -4.66
N ARG A 81 -8.60 3.59 -5.64
CA ARG A 81 -8.01 2.28 -5.86
C ARG A 81 -7.88 2.06 -7.36
N LYS A 82 -6.90 1.26 -7.75
CA LYS A 82 -6.72 0.94 -9.14
C LYS A 82 -7.96 0.23 -9.67
N SER A 83 -8.60 0.83 -10.67
CA SER A 83 -9.71 0.15 -11.32
C SER A 83 -9.18 -0.99 -12.16
N VAL A 84 -9.83 -2.13 -12.06
CA VAL A 84 -9.52 -3.29 -12.89
C VAL A 84 -10.43 -3.20 -14.10
N VAL A 85 -9.82 -3.06 -15.24
CA VAL A 85 -10.55 -2.98 -16.51
C VAL A 85 -10.53 -4.35 -17.16
#